data_51f7df0989ee68de8455763c59ff4a4d
#
_entry.id   51f7df0989ee68de8455763c59ff4a4d
#
_cell.length_a   1.000
_cell.length_b   1.000
_cell.length_c   1.000
_cell.angle_alpha   90.00
_cell.angle_beta   90.00
_cell.angle_gamma   90.00
#
_symmetry.space_group_name_H-M   'P 1'
#
loop_
_entity.id
_entity.type
_entity.pdbx_description
1 polymer ?
#
loop_
_entity_poly.entity_id
_entity_poly.type
_entity_poly.pdbx_seq_one_letter_code
_entity_poly.pdbx_strand_id
1 'polypeptide(L)'
;MISCRLKGGLGNLMFQIAFLEYSSMITGYQTGYYNVDTQLNLLINHPPLKAIWAYEYLKIFKNFNWPKNNNPPTNHVNVPFHYQPIVVKDNSFFDGFFQSEKYFPNRKFIQKLFEPSDEVKSYLKNKYGDVSNYTSLHVRRTDYIQKASFHPPCSMEYYERALDMIQGNVLVFSDDLDWCKENFLGNRFTFISGNRDYQDLFLMSMCKNNII
;
A
#
# COMPACT_ATOMS: atom_id res chain seq x y z
N MET A 1 -20.94 -15.36 1.22
CA MET A 1 -20.18 -14.14 0.87
C MET A 1 -19.29 -13.77 2.03
N ILE A 2 -18.06 -13.28 1.75
CA ILE A 2 -17.14 -12.74 2.75
C ILE A 2 -16.87 -11.27 2.47
N SER A 3 -16.61 -10.48 3.52
CA SER A 3 -16.32 -9.05 3.41
C SER A 3 -15.31 -8.62 4.44
N CYS A 4 -14.66 -7.47 4.24
CA CYS A 4 -13.82 -6.85 5.27
C CYS A 4 -14.06 -5.34 5.37
N ARG A 5 -13.76 -4.79 6.56
CA ARG A 5 -13.74 -3.35 6.76
C ARG A 5 -12.51 -2.76 6.09
N LEU A 6 -12.73 -1.90 5.10
CA LEU A 6 -11.66 -1.12 4.48
C LEU A 6 -11.37 0.12 5.33
N LYS A 7 -10.11 0.29 5.77
CA LYS A 7 -9.69 1.40 6.63
C LYS A 7 -8.19 1.70 6.49
N GLY A 8 -7.80 2.95 6.73
CA GLY A 8 -6.43 3.41 6.67
C GLY A 8 -6.01 3.92 5.28
N GLY A 9 -4.72 4.11 5.06
CA GLY A 9 -4.14 4.54 3.79
C GLY A 9 -4.00 3.42 2.76
N LEU A 10 -3.44 3.74 1.59
CA LEU A 10 -3.30 2.83 0.44
C LEU A 10 -2.74 1.45 0.82
N GLY A 11 -1.62 1.39 1.54
CA GLY A 11 -1.01 0.12 1.94
C GLY A 11 -1.94 -0.75 2.78
N ASN A 12 -2.67 -0.14 3.74
CA ASN A 12 -3.64 -0.87 4.55
C ASN A 12 -4.79 -1.43 3.71
N LEU A 13 -5.31 -0.64 2.76
CA LEU A 13 -6.35 -1.10 1.83
C LEU A 13 -5.86 -2.28 1.00
N MET A 14 -4.63 -2.24 0.51
CA MET A 14 -4.05 -3.35 -0.26
C MET A 14 -3.94 -4.63 0.56
N PHE A 15 -3.52 -4.58 1.83
CA PHE A 15 -3.50 -5.75 2.71
C PHE A 15 -4.89 -6.34 2.94
N GLN A 16 -5.89 -5.50 3.19
CA GLN A 16 -7.28 -5.91 3.43
C GLN A 16 -7.90 -6.55 2.18
N ILE A 17 -7.68 -5.94 1.02
CA ILE A 17 -8.13 -6.45 -0.28
C ILE A 17 -7.41 -7.76 -0.61
N ALA A 18 -6.09 -7.84 -0.41
CA ALA A 18 -5.29 -9.05 -0.65
C ALA A 18 -5.80 -10.24 0.16
N PHE A 19 -6.08 -10.03 1.45
CA PHE A 19 -6.66 -11.04 2.32
C PHE A 19 -8.02 -11.53 1.78
N LEU A 20 -8.90 -10.60 1.45
CA LEU A 20 -10.25 -10.93 1.05
C LEU A 20 -10.28 -11.67 -0.30
N GLU A 21 -9.58 -11.16 -1.30
CA GLU A 21 -9.52 -11.76 -2.64
C GLU A 21 -8.79 -13.12 -2.63
N TYR A 22 -7.72 -13.25 -1.86
CA TYR A 22 -7.05 -14.54 -1.68
C TYR A 22 -7.96 -15.56 -0.97
N SER A 23 -8.67 -15.12 0.08
CA SER A 23 -9.65 -15.97 0.77
C SER A 23 -10.78 -16.42 -0.16
N SER A 24 -11.28 -15.53 -1.01
CA SER A 24 -12.27 -15.87 -2.05
C SER A 24 -11.73 -16.91 -3.03
N MET A 25 -10.50 -16.72 -3.51
CA MET A 25 -9.87 -17.64 -4.44
C MET A 25 -9.77 -19.08 -3.90
N ILE A 26 -9.42 -19.24 -2.60
CA ILE A 26 -9.22 -20.55 -2.01
C ILE A 26 -10.51 -21.22 -1.50
N THR A 27 -11.54 -20.43 -1.17
CA THR A 27 -12.80 -20.95 -0.61
C THR A 27 -13.94 -21.01 -1.60
N GLY A 28 -13.85 -20.26 -2.71
CA GLY A 28 -14.94 -20.05 -3.65
C GLY A 28 -16.05 -19.11 -3.16
N TYR A 29 -15.91 -18.51 -1.98
CA TYR A 29 -16.88 -17.54 -1.46
C TYR A 29 -16.81 -16.22 -2.23
N GLN A 30 -17.95 -15.64 -2.55
CA GLN A 30 -18.01 -14.33 -3.16
C GLN A 30 -17.51 -13.26 -2.21
N THR A 31 -16.76 -12.29 -2.73
CA THR A 31 -16.34 -11.09 -2.00
C THR A 31 -17.43 -10.02 -2.06
N GLY A 32 -17.56 -9.23 -1.00
CA GLY A 32 -18.37 -8.03 -0.96
C GLY A 32 -17.62 -6.92 -0.26
N TYR A 33 -17.59 -5.74 -0.87
CA TYR A 33 -17.00 -4.55 -0.26
C TYR A 33 -18.11 -3.69 0.30
N TYR A 34 -18.28 -3.82 1.59
CA TYR A 34 -19.34 -3.13 2.31
C TYR A 34 -18.89 -1.74 2.75
N ASN A 35 -19.77 -0.76 2.62
CA ASN A 35 -19.49 0.64 2.95
C ASN A 35 -18.33 1.28 2.18
N VAL A 36 -18.03 0.82 0.97
CA VAL A 36 -17.03 1.46 0.11
C VAL A 36 -17.36 2.95 -0.05
N ASP A 37 -18.61 3.29 -0.31
CA ASP A 37 -19.04 4.69 -0.46
C ASP A 37 -18.94 5.47 0.87
N THR A 38 -19.18 4.83 2.02
CA THR A 38 -19.03 5.46 3.35
C THR A 38 -17.56 5.62 3.71
N GLN A 39 -16.71 4.65 3.39
CA GLN A 39 -15.26 4.76 3.57
C GLN A 39 -14.65 5.77 2.59
N LEU A 40 -15.12 5.81 1.35
CA LEU A 40 -14.82 6.86 0.40
C LEU A 40 -15.26 8.23 0.94
N ASN A 41 -16.47 8.34 1.52
CA ASN A 41 -16.99 9.57 2.13
C ASN A 41 -16.22 9.96 3.40
N LEU A 42 -15.74 9.03 4.21
CA LEU A 42 -14.85 9.31 5.34
C LEU A 42 -13.47 9.77 4.90
N LEU A 43 -12.95 9.23 3.81
CA LEU A 43 -11.75 9.73 3.15
C LEU A 43 -11.99 11.09 2.47
N ILE A 44 -13.22 11.35 2.00
CA ILE A 44 -13.69 12.62 1.42
C ILE A 44 -13.81 13.73 2.47
N ASN A 45 -14.24 13.42 3.67
CA ASN A 45 -14.44 14.40 4.75
C ASN A 45 -13.15 14.73 5.53
N HIS A 46 -12.04 14.05 5.26
CA HIS A 46 -10.71 14.52 5.61
C HIS A 46 -10.15 15.40 4.47
N PRO A 47 -9.32 16.42 4.75
CA PRO A 47 -9.13 17.60 3.92
C PRO A 47 -8.98 17.33 2.41
N PRO A 48 -9.37 18.28 1.54
CA PRO A 48 -9.90 18.11 0.17
C PRO A 48 -9.07 17.30 -0.83
N LEU A 49 -7.85 16.94 -0.50
CA LEU A 49 -6.95 16.18 -1.38
C LEU A 49 -7.18 14.65 -1.33
N LYS A 50 -7.71 14.12 -0.22
CA LYS A 50 -7.84 12.65 -0.04
C LYS A 50 -9.06 12.05 -0.75
N ALA A 51 -10.08 12.84 -1.02
CA ALA A 51 -11.31 12.41 -1.67
C ALA A 51 -11.11 11.98 -3.13
N ILE A 52 -10.41 12.81 -3.87
CA ILE A 52 -10.07 12.53 -5.27
C ILE A 52 -9.24 11.25 -5.37
N TRP A 53 -8.41 10.98 -4.39
CA TRP A 53 -7.51 9.83 -4.35
C TRP A 53 -8.22 8.50 -4.13
N ALA A 54 -9.21 8.45 -3.24
CA ALA A 54 -9.97 7.22 -3.03
C ALA A 54 -10.72 6.77 -4.30
N TYR A 55 -11.27 7.72 -5.05
CA TYR A 55 -11.93 7.42 -6.33
C TYR A 55 -10.94 6.98 -7.42
N GLU A 56 -9.72 7.48 -7.39
CA GLU A 56 -8.66 7.08 -8.30
C GLU A 56 -8.07 5.71 -7.97
N TYR A 57 -8.00 5.32 -6.69
CA TYR A 57 -7.58 3.96 -6.31
C TYR A 57 -8.48 2.89 -6.94
N LEU A 58 -9.77 3.16 -7.10
CA LEU A 58 -10.68 2.24 -7.78
C LEU A 58 -10.35 2.07 -9.27
N LYS A 59 -9.70 3.04 -9.89
CA LYS A 59 -9.31 3.02 -11.30
C LYS A 59 -7.91 2.47 -11.54
N ILE A 60 -7.04 2.51 -10.53
CA ILE A 60 -5.63 2.17 -10.66
C ILE A 60 -5.42 0.67 -10.73
N PHE A 61 -6.24 -0.09 -10.01
CA PHE A 61 -6.14 -1.55 -9.95
C PHE A 61 -6.91 -2.17 -11.10
N LYS A 62 -6.20 -2.44 -12.19
CA LYS A 62 -6.71 -2.95 -13.47
C LYS A 62 -7.60 -4.19 -13.34
N ASN A 63 -7.31 -5.05 -12.39
CA ASN A 63 -7.96 -6.35 -12.23
C ASN A 63 -8.99 -6.37 -11.10
N PHE A 64 -9.35 -5.20 -10.58
CA PHE A 64 -10.22 -5.11 -9.44
C PHE A 64 -11.62 -4.65 -9.83
N ASN A 65 -12.61 -5.53 -9.62
CA ASN A 65 -14.02 -5.20 -9.79
C ASN A 65 -14.66 -5.08 -8.41
N TRP A 66 -15.10 -3.88 -8.04
CA TRP A 66 -15.71 -3.59 -6.76
C TRP A 66 -17.17 -4.05 -6.74
N PRO A 67 -17.49 -5.28 -6.29
CA PRO A 67 -18.86 -5.69 -6.14
C PRO A 67 -19.52 -4.90 -5.02
N LYS A 68 -20.54 -4.14 -5.34
CA LYS A 68 -21.39 -3.48 -4.36
C LYS A 68 -22.35 -4.51 -3.78
N ASN A 69 -22.33 -4.71 -2.46
CA ASN A 69 -23.34 -5.50 -1.79
C ASN A 69 -23.99 -4.68 -0.68
N ASN A 70 -25.32 -4.67 -0.70
CA ASN A 70 -26.12 -3.89 0.26
C ASN A 70 -26.42 -4.68 1.56
N ASN A 71 -26.16 -5.99 1.59
CA ASN A 71 -26.39 -6.83 2.75
C ASN A 71 -25.05 -7.27 3.36
N PRO A 72 -24.65 -6.70 4.52
CA PRO A 72 -23.39 -7.10 5.16
C PRO A 72 -23.47 -8.54 5.67
N PRO A 73 -22.36 -9.26 5.69
CA PRO A 73 -22.25 -10.51 6.44
C PRO A 73 -22.55 -10.27 7.93
N THR A 74 -23.17 -11.27 8.57
CA THR A 74 -23.60 -11.15 9.97
C THR A 74 -22.60 -11.70 10.98
N ASN A 75 -21.68 -12.56 10.54
CA ASN A 75 -20.66 -13.11 11.43
C ASN A 75 -19.42 -12.20 11.48
N HIS A 76 -19.33 -11.39 12.54
CA HIS A 76 -18.22 -10.45 12.73
C HIS A 76 -17.00 -11.15 13.31
N VAL A 77 -15.84 -10.98 12.67
CA VAL A 77 -14.55 -11.55 13.05
C VAL A 77 -13.53 -10.42 13.22
N ASN A 78 -13.15 -10.14 14.48
CA ASN A 78 -12.09 -9.18 14.78
C ASN A 78 -10.72 -9.86 14.66
N VAL A 79 -9.82 -9.26 13.90
CA VAL A 79 -8.48 -9.78 13.64
C VAL A 79 -7.44 -8.87 14.28
N PRO A 80 -6.58 -9.38 15.18
CA PRO A 80 -5.55 -8.59 15.84
C PRO A 80 -4.46 -8.14 14.88
N PHE A 81 -3.59 -7.23 15.33
CA PHE A 81 -2.47 -6.73 14.53
C PHE A 81 -1.41 -7.81 14.22
N HIS A 82 -1.14 -8.71 15.17
CA HIS A 82 -0.22 -9.81 14.92
C HIS A 82 -0.90 -10.92 14.11
N TYR A 83 -0.10 -11.62 13.32
CA TYR A 83 -0.60 -12.75 12.53
C TYR A 83 -1.15 -13.86 13.43
N GLN A 84 -2.33 -14.33 13.10
CA GLN A 84 -2.90 -15.59 13.58
C GLN A 84 -3.66 -16.28 12.44
N PRO A 85 -3.65 -17.63 12.38
CA PRO A 85 -4.46 -18.36 11.41
C PRO A 85 -5.94 -18.01 11.54
N ILE A 86 -6.60 -17.77 10.42
CA ILE A 86 -8.04 -17.45 10.36
C ILE A 86 -8.75 -18.56 9.60
N VAL A 87 -9.81 -19.10 10.21
CA VAL A 87 -10.73 -19.98 9.50
C VAL A 87 -11.77 -19.12 8.79
N VAL A 88 -11.68 -19.06 7.47
CA VAL A 88 -12.61 -18.28 6.64
C VAL A 88 -13.89 -19.09 6.46
N LYS A 89 -15.02 -18.57 6.95
CA LYS A 89 -16.35 -19.14 6.79
C LYS A 89 -17.20 -18.24 5.93
N ASP A 90 -18.21 -18.82 5.25
CA ASP A 90 -19.20 -18.02 4.55
C ASP A 90 -19.94 -17.07 5.52
N ASN A 91 -20.49 -16.00 5.00
CA ASN A 91 -21.21 -14.98 5.74
C ASN A 91 -20.35 -14.29 6.84
N SER A 92 -19.02 -14.13 6.61
CA SER A 92 -18.10 -13.47 7.56
C SER A 92 -17.74 -12.06 7.15
N PHE A 93 -17.78 -11.14 8.13
CA PHE A 93 -17.29 -9.77 8.04
C PHE A 93 -16.04 -9.62 8.91
N PHE A 94 -14.89 -9.38 8.27
CA PHE A 94 -13.60 -9.29 8.93
C PHE A 94 -13.23 -7.84 9.24
N ASP A 95 -12.79 -7.58 10.46
CA ASP A 95 -12.24 -6.30 10.89
C ASP A 95 -10.79 -6.48 11.36
N GLY A 96 -9.83 -6.04 10.53
CA GLY A 96 -8.41 -6.14 10.79
C GLY A 96 -7.58 -5.46 9.70
N PHE A 97 -6.25 -5.40 9.91
CA PHE A 97 -5.33 -4.81 8.93
C PHE A 97 -4.63 -5.86 8.05
N PHE A 98 -4.56 -7.11 8.48
CA PHE A 98 -3.97 -8.24 7.73
C PHE A 98 -2.53 -8.01 7.25
N GLN A 99 -1.74 -7.25 7.99
CA GLN A 99 -0.38 -6.84 7.64
C GLN A 99 0.65 -7.97 7.79
N SER A 100 0.36 -9.10 7.13
CA SER A 100 1.28 -10.24 7.04
C SER A 100 1.05 -11.00 5.74
N GLU A 101 2.12 -11.29 5.03
CA GLU A 101 2.09 -12.11 3.80
C GLU A 101 1.54 -13.52 4.01
N LYS A 102 1.56 -14.00 5.28
CA LYS A 102 1.02 -15.32 5.65
C LYS A 102 -0.48 -15.44 5.43
N TYR A 103 -1.21 -14.31 5.35
CA TYR A 103 -2.64 -14.30 5.03
C TYR A 103 -2.93 -14.56 3.55
N PHE A 104 -1.96 -14.32 2.66
CA PHE A 104 -2.08 -14.46 1.21
C PHE A 104 -0.75 -14.90 0.58
N PRO A 105 -0.25 -16.12 0.86
CA PRO A 105 1.11 -16.55 0.51
C PRO A 105 1.37 -16.72 -1.00
N ASN A 106 0.39 -16.49 -1.86
CA ASN A 106 0.54 -16.59 -3.31
C ASN A 106 1.03 -15.26 -3.92
N ARG A 107 2.34 -15.05 -3.97
CA ARG A 107 2.96 -13.84 -4.52
C ARG A 107 2.50 -13.51 -5.95
N LYS A 108 2.39 -14.51 -6.83
CA LYS A 108 1.96 -14.27 -8.23
C LYS A 108 0.52 -13.76 -8.31
N PHE A 109 -0.36 -14.30 -7.48
CA PHE A 109 -1.73 -13.83 -7.37
C PHE A 109 -1.78 -12.37 -6.93
N ILE A 110 -1.03 -12.00 -5.89
CA ILE A 110 -0.98 -10.62 -5.37
C ILE A 110 -0.41 -9.64 -6.38
N GLN A 111 0.67 -10.02 -7.08
CA GLN A 111 1.25 -9.19 -8.14
C GLN A 111 0.26 -8.94 -9.28
N LYS A 112 -0.53 -9.96 -9.68
CA LYS A 112 -1.57 -9.80 -10.69
C LYS A 112 -2.74 -8.96 -10.20
N LEU A 113 -3.15 -9.16 -8.93
CA LEU A 113 -4.26 -8.41 -8.31
C LEU A 113 -3.99 -6.90 -8.31
N PHE A 114 -2.75 -6.51 -7.96
CA PHE A 114 -2.33 -5.13 -7.86
C PHE A 114 -1.47 -4.65 -9.03
N GLU A 115 -1.60 -5.29 -10.19
CA GLU A 115 -0.91 -4.82 -11.38
C GLU A 115 -1.39 -3.41 -11.79
N PRO A 116 -0.48 -2.42 -11.89
CA PRO A 116 -0.87 -1.08 -12.28
C PRO A 116 -1.46 -1.04 -13.69
N SER A 117 -2.37 -0.10 -13.93
CA SER A 117 -2.92 0.11 -15.28
C SER A 117 -1.83 0.52 -16.27
N ASP A 118 -2.07 0.28 -17.55
CA ASP A 118 -1.12 0.64 -18.60
C ASP A 118 -0.89 2.17 -18.68
N GLU A 119 -1.89 2.96 -18.29
CA GLU A 119 -1.78 4.41 -18.16
C GLU A 119 -0.76 4.80 -17.09
N VAL A 120 -0.84 4.20 -15.90
CA VAL A 120 0.10 4.44 -14.80
C VAL A 120 1.51 3.99 -15.18
N LYS A 121 1.65 2.80 -15.79
CA LYS A 121 2.95 2.29 -16.26
C LYS A 121 3.58 3.24 -17.27
N SER A 122 2.79 3.70 -18.26
CA SER A 122 3.26 4.60 -19.29
C SER A 122 3.66 5.95 -18.73
N TYR A 123 2.86 6.52 -17.82
CA TYR A 123 3.19 7.76 -17.13
C TYR A 123 4.53 7.67 -16.39
N LEU A 124 4.73 6.62 -15.58
CA LEU A 124 5.95 6.43 -14.80
C LEU A 124 7.16 6.23 -15.70
N LYS A 125 7.03 5.42 -16.75
CA LYS A 125 8.11 5.18 -17.72
C LYS A 125 8.50 6.46 -18.48
N ASN A 126 7.52 7.27 -18.88
CA ASN A 126 7.78 8.52 -19.59
C ASN A 126 8.46 9.56 -18.70
N LYS A 127 8.08 9.61 -17.40
CA LYS A 127 8.59 10.60 -16.45
C LYS A 127 9.97 10.24 -15.89
N TYR A 128 10.23 8.96 -15.63
CA TYR A 128 11.41 8.50 -14.89
C TYR A 128 12.35 7.59 -15.69
N GLY A 129 11.91 7.14 -16.87
CA GLY A 129 12.70 6.22 -17.69
C GLY A 129 12.76 4.80 -17.11
N ASP A 130 13.85 4.11 -17.38
CA ASP A 130 14.12 2.77 -16.84
C ASP A 130 14.82 2.87 -15.47
N VAL A 131 14.12 2.50 -14.44
CA VAL A 131 14.59 2.49 -13.04
C VAL A 131 14.87 1.09 -12.51
N SER A 132 14.88 0.08 -13.38
CA SER A 132 15.03 -1.34 -13.00
C SER A 132 16.37 -1.67 -12.31
N ASN A 133 17.37 -0.81 -12.44
CA ASN A 133 18.66 -0.93 -11.75
C ASN A 133 18.81 0.02 -10.54
N TYR A 134 17.78 0.78 -10.22
CA TYR A 134 17.79 1.73 -9.09
C TYR A 134 17.34 1.03 -7.80
N THR A 135 17.68 1.65 -6.68
CA THR A 135 17.13 1.30 -5.38
C THR A 135 16.13 2.38 -4.97
N SER A 136 14.96 1.99 -4.47
CA SER A 136 14.06 2.93 -3.79
C SER A 136 14.41 3.02 -2.30
N LEU A 137 14.39 4.22 -1.76
CA LEU A 137 14.53 4.53 -0.34
C LEU A 137 13.30 5.29 0.12
N HIS A 138 12.48 4.66 0.96
CA HIS A 138 11.29 5.29 1.53
C HIS A 138 11.55 5.73 2.98
N VAL A 139 11.38 7.03 3.23
CA VAL A 139 11.61 7.66 4.54
C VAL A 139 10.30 8.21 5.06
N ARG A 140 9.78 7.63 6.16
CA ARG A 140 8.56 8.09 6.83
C ARG A 140 8.91 8.83 8.11
N ARG A 141 8.50 10.12 8.21
CA ARG A 141 8.89 10.97 9.32
C ARG A 141 7.74 11.75 9.95
N THR A 142 6.99 12.54 9.21
CA THR A 142 6.10 13.59 9.73
C THR A 142 5.19 13.13 10.87
N ASP A 143 4.27 12.21 10.63
CA ASP A 143 3.36 11.70 11.65
C ASP A 143 4.05 10.70 12.61
N TYR A 144 5.15 10.05 12.17
CA TYR A 144 5.93 9.13 13.01
C TYR A 144 6.72 9.87 14.08
N ILE A 145 7.26 11.06 13.79
CA ILE A 145 7.93 11.90 14.80
C ILE A 145 6.92 12.30 15.89
N GLN A 146 5.70 12.70 15.49
CA GLN A 146 4.65 13.08 16.45
C GLN A 146 4.16 11.91 17.31
N LYS A 147 4.28 10.69 16.81
CA LYS A 147 3.83 9.44 17.46
C LYS A 147 4.96 8.47 17.73
N ALA A 148 6.17 8.97 17.99
CA ALA A 148 7.40 8.17 18.10
C ALA A 148 7.34 7.07 19.17
N SER A 149 6.52 7.22 20.21
CA SER A 149 6.30 6.19 21.23
C SER A 149 5.55 4.96 20.69
N PHE A 150 4.77 5.12 19.61
CA PHE A 150 3.98 4.06 18.98
C PHE A 150 4.51 3.68 17.60
N HIS A 151 4.99 4.64 16.84
CA HIS A 151 5.59 4.48 15.52
C HIS A 151 6.97 5.16 15.50
N PRO A 152 8.03 4.54 16.03
CA PRO A 152 9.35 5.14 16.01
C PRO A 152 9.83 5.29 14.55
N PRO A 153 10.32 6.49 14.16
CA PRO A 153 10.96 6.65 12.85
C PRO A 153 12.26 5.84 12.81
N CYS A 154 12.64 5.35 11.64
CA CYS A 154 13.94 4.71 11.45
C CYS A 154 15.08 5.72 11.71
N SER A 155 16.16 5.25 12.32
CA SER A 155 17.35 6.07 12.57
C SER A 155 18.21 6.27 11.31
N MET A 156 19.07 7.27 11.29
CA MET A 156 20.06 7.44 10.22
C MET A 156 20.96 6.23 10.08
N GLU A 157 21.40 5.64 11.20
CA GLU A 157 22.21 4.41 11.18
C GLU A 157 21.53 3.25 10.42
N TYR A 158 20.19 3.11 10.52
CA TYR A 158 19.46 2.12 9.74
C TYR A 158 19.60 2.37 8.24
N TYR A 159 19.41 3.63 7.81
CA TYR A 159 19.51 3.99 6.40
C TYR A 159 20.92 3.85 5.87
N GLU A 160 21.94 4.30 6.62
CA GLU A 160 23.35 4.17 6.26
C GLU A 160 23.74 2.71 6.07
N ARG A 161 23.44 1.84 7.04
CA ARG A 161 23.72 0.40 6.93
C ARG A 161 23.01 -0.25 5.74
N ALA A 162 21.78 0.13 5.44
CA ALA A 162 21.07 -0.39 4.28
C ALA A 162 21.66 0.12 2.96
N LEU A 163 22.10 1.39 2.91
CA LEU A 163 22.74 2.00 1.76
C LEU A 163 24.14 1.47 1.49
N ASP A 164 24.87 1.03 2.52
CA ASP A 164 26.17 0.37 2.39
C ASP A 164 26.09 -1.01 1.71
N MET A 165 24.92 -1.66 1.81
CA MET A 165 24.70 -2.96 1.17
C MET A 165 24.40 -2.86 -0.34
N ILE A 166 24.21 -1.66 -0.88
CA ILE A 166 23.78 -1.43 -2.25
C ILE A 166 24.68 -0.44 -2.97
N GLN A 167 24.76 -0.63 -4.29
CA GLN A 167 25.47 0.29 -5.19
C GLN A 167 24.48 0.90 -6.21
N GLY A 168 24.90 2.01 -6.85
CA GLY A 168 24.14 2.66 -7.90
C GLY A 168 23.19 3.74 -7.38
N ASN A 169 22.26 4.13 -8.25
CA ASN A 169 21.36 5.26 -8.03
C ASN A 169 20.21 4.91 -7.08
N VAL A 170 19.79 5.91 -6.31
CA VAL A 170 18.75 5.78 -5.29
C VAL A 170 17.64 6.81 -5.55
N LEU A 171 16.40 6.35 -5.66
CA LEU A 171 15.22 7.19 -5.68
C LEU A 171 14.72 7.35 -4.23
N VAL A 172 14.68 8.57 -3.73
CA VAL A 172 14.26 8.88 -2.35
C VAL A 172 12.82 9.36 -2.34
N PHE A 173 12.00 8.67 -1.58
CA PHE A 173 10.57 8.96 -1.36
C PHE A 173 10.36 9.32 0.10
N SER A 174 9.71 10.44 0.38
CA SER A 174 9.45 10.86 1.75
C SER A 174 8.29 11.84 1.85
N ASP A 175 7.66 11.86 3.01
CA ASP A 175 6.77 12.93 3.46
C ASP A 175 7.54 14.12 4.08
N ASP A 176 8.89 14.04 4.18
CA ASP A 176 9.81 15.06 4.67
C ASP A 176 11.06 15.12 3.76
N LEU A 177 10.86 15.60 2.53
CA LEU A 177 11.93 15.63 1.53
C LEU A 177 13.05 16.62 1.87
N ASP A 178 12.77 17.67 2.61
CA ASP A 178 13.80 18.67 2.96
C ASP A 178 14.79 18.06 3.96
N TRP A 179 14.29 17.35 4.98
CA TRP A 179 15.16 16.55 5.83
C TRP A 179 15.98 15.51 5.04
N CYS A 180 15.36 14.85 4.05
CA CYS A 180 16.07 13.87 3.24
C CYS A 180 17.22 14.51 2.44
N LYS A 181 17.02 15.70 1.86
CA LYS A 181 18.06 16.43 1.11
C LYS A 181 19.24 16.85 1.99
N GLU A 182 18.98 17.14 3.26
CA GLU A 182 20.03 17.49 4.23
C GLU A 182 20.85 16.29 4.69
N ASN A 183 20.27 15.09 4.68
CA ASN A 183 20.87 13.89 5.26
C ASN A 183 21.39 12.88 4.21
N PHE A 184 20.85 12.86 3.01
CA PHE A 184 21.32 11.97 1.92
C PHE A 184 22.04 12.80 0.86
N LEU A 185 23.38 12.91 1.01
CA LEU A 185 24.21 13.76 0.17
C LEU A 185 24.85 12.97 -0.97
N GLY A 186 25.09 13.66 -2.10
CA GLY A 186 25.79 13.11 -3.26
C GLY A 186 24.88 12.82 -4.48
N ASN A 187 25.50 12.68 -5.63
CA ASN A 187 24.82 12.65 -6.94
C ASN A 187 24.03 11.34 -7.22
N ARG A 188 24.18 10.34 -6.35
CA ARG A 188 23.44 9.08 -6.49
C ARG A 188 21.96 9.18 -6.05
N PHE A 189 21.60 10.22 -5.30
CA PHE A 189 20.25 10.39 -4.77
C PHE A 189 19.41 11.29 -5.66
N THR A 190 18.23 10.80 -6.03
CA THR A 190 17.19 11.56 -6.73
C THR A 190 15.95 11.61 -5.86
N PHE A 191 15.57 12.82 -5.44
CA PHE A 191 14.42 13.04 -4.56
C PHE A 191 13.13 13.14 -5.37
N ILE A 192 12.18 12.26 -5.09
CA ILE A 192 10.93 12.13 -5.84
C ILE A 192 9.87 13.03 -5.22
N SER A 193 9.25 13.87 -6.06
CA SER A 193 8.19 14.80 -5.66
C SER A 193 7.12 14.95 -6.75
N GLY A 194 5.95 15.45 -6.37
CA GLY A 194 4.86 15.76 -7.29
C GLY A 194 4.13 14.54 -7.85
N ASN A 195 4.37 13.37 -7.29
CA ASN A 195 3.58 12.16 -7.54
C ASN A 195 2.45 12.03 -6.53
N ARG A 196 1.49 11.17 -6.84
CA ARG A 196 0.52 10.64 -5.88
C ARG A 196 1.11 9.41 -5.18
N ASP A 197 0.58 9.04 -4.03
CA ASP A 197 1.05 7.92 -3.22
C ASP A 197 1.09 6.58 -3.99
N TYR A 198 0.10 6.28 -4.82
CA TYR A 198 0.11 5.09 -5.66
C TYR A 198 1.16 5.14 -6.77
N GLN A 199 1.43 6.32 -7.32
CA GLN A 199 2.49 6.50 -8.32
C GLN A 199 3.87 6.24 -7.69
N ASP A 200 4.09 6.74 -6.48
CA ASP A 200 5.30 6.45 -5.71
C ASP A 200 5.43 4.95 -5.40
N LEU A 201 4.34 4.31 -4.94
CA LEU A 201 4.33 2.87 -4.68
C LEU A 201 4.71 2.05 -5.91
N PHE A 202 4.11 2.37 -7.07
CA PHE A 202 4.44 1.65 -8.30
C PHE A 202 5.83 1.97 -8.82
N LEU A 203 6.30 3.21 -8.71
CA LEU A 203 7.68 3.57 -9.05
C LEU A 203 8.69 2.82 -8.17
N MET A 204 8.45 2.73 -6.85
CA MET A 204 9.25 1.91 -5.94
C MET A 204 9.26 0.44 -6.37
N SER A 205 8.10 -0.10 -6.78
CA SER A 205 7.99 -1.50 -7.22
C SER A 205 8.73 -1.81 -8.52
N MET A 206 9.05 -0.79 -9.32
CA MET A 206 9.86 -0.92 -10.55
C MET A 206 11.38 -0.95 -10.26
N CYS A 207 11.80 -0.57 -9.06
CA CYS A 207 13.21 -0.58 -8.66
C CYS A 207 13.69 -2.00 -8.34
N LYS A 208 15.00 -2.21 -8.49
CA LYS A 208 15.66 -3.49 -8.19
C LYS A 208 15.61 -3.87 -6.72
N ASN A 209 15.87 -2.89 -5.85
CA ASN A 209 15.87 -3.04 -4.40
C ASN A 209 14.98 -2.00 -3.75
N ASN A 210 14.49 -2.29 -2.54
CA ASN A 210 13.65 -1.38 -1.78
C ASN A 210 14.13 -1.34 -0.32
N ILE A 211 14.44 -0.14 0.17
CA ILE A 211 14.73 0.16 1.57
C ILE A 211 13.49 0.88 2.14
N ILE A 212 12.85 0.29 3.16
CA ILE A 212 11.58 0.77 3.74
C ILE A 212 11.61 0.71 5.27
#